data_f22618d120cdab8f3f0abb064b3961b2
#
_entry.id   f22618d120cdab8f3f0abb064b3961b2
#
_cell.length_a   1.000
_cell.length_b   1.000
_cell.length_c   1.000
_cell.angle_alpha   90.00
_cell.angle_beta   90.00
_cell.angle_gamma   90.00
#
_symmetry.space_group_name_H-M   'P 1'
#
loop_
_entity.id
_entity.type
_entity.pdbx_description
1 polymer ?
#
loop_
_entity_poly.entity_id
_entity_poly.type
_entity_poly.pdbx_seq_one_letter_code
_entity_poly.pdbx_strand_id
1 'polypeptide(L)'
;MNRRTFTKRTLLASSAFALPKFSIAKPGETKKINVAVVGVGGMGGYAVNEAANENLVAMCDVDDSRAANAFKKYPDVARFKDFRVMLDKMGKDIDAVSISTPDHTHFAAAMAAMERGKHVFVQKPLAHNIWQVRTLRKAAEHYKVITQMGNQGHTFPGMRRIKEWIDAGVVGDVREVITWTNRPNPPWFVPPSSFPPVSGAVPNTLDWDLWQGPVKHQDYSSDYVPVKWRGWWNYGCGSLGDIGCHTFDAPFWALGLGSPISVEVDRKEPPGKGFIPMGSVVTYKFPARGKKPPVTLKWYEKGYEVPKPKRWQKDKDLPSGGGMYMEGEKETLYHSGMRPNSPMITPGKRFMEMKSKLVKIPKLPSVGNGPIQEWYRAIKGDGPMPGSNFDYSAPLTEMVLLGAIAQRTGKNIEWDSKEMKIKGMPELDSLIKEPTNNGWEYGENLW
;
A
#
# COMPACT_ATOMS: atom_id res chain seq x y z
N MET A 1 -36.72 38.42 52.86
CA MET A 1 -37.86 37.47 52.80
C MET A 1 -38.16 37.10 51.37
N ASN A 2 -38.34 35.82 51.14
CA ASN A 2 -38.84 35.12 49.94
C ASN A 2 -38.06 35.11 48.63
N ARG A 3 -37.44 33.97 48.50
CA ARG A 3 -36.94 33.38 47.25
C ARG A 3 -38.13 32.95 46.37
N ARG A 4 -38.15 33.38 45.11
CA ARG A 4 -39.01 32.74 44.07
C ARG A 4 -38.10 32.16 42.98
N THR A 5 -38.12 30.87 42.97
CA THR A 5 -37.52 29.97 41.97
C THR A 5 -38.10 30.24 40.58
N PHE A 6 -37.24 30.56 39.60
CA PHE A 6 -37.62 30.67 38.18
C PHE A 6 -37.11 29.45 37.48
N THR A 7 -37.98 28.49 37.21
CA THR A 7 -37.72 27.30 36.45
C THR A 7 -37.74 27.63 34.96
N LYS A 8 -36.61 27.73 34.29
CA LYS A 8 -36.52 27.75 32.84
C LYS A 8 -36.52 26.29 32.33
N ARG A 9 -37.60 25.91 31.66
CA ARG A 9 -37.64 24.71 30.84
C ARG A 9 -36.83 24.97 29.58
N THR A 10 -35.64 24.40 29.46
CA THR A 10 -34.89 24.30 28.21
C THR A 10 -35.26 22.96 27.60
N LEU A 11 -35.99 22.97 26.49
CA LEU A 11 -36.17 21.79 25.64
C LEU A 11 -34.81 21.52 24.94
N LEU A 12 -34.14 20.48 25.38
CA LEU A 12 -33.05 19.85 24.65
C LEU A 12 -33.67 18.91 23.62
N ALA A 13 -33.67 19.31 22.37
CA ALA A 13 -33.89 18.40 21.26
C ALA A 13 -32.65 17.48 21.16
N SER A 14 -32.80 16.29 21.73
CA SER A 14 -31.80 15.22 21.55
C SER A 14 -31.97 14.63 20.15
N SER A 15 -31.16 15.10 19.20
CA SER A 15 -30.91 14.35 17.98
C SER A 15 -30.18 13.07 18.38
N ALA A 16 -30.91 11.97 18.43
CA ALA A 16 -30.32 10.65 18.59
C ALA A 16 -29.52 10.31 17.34
N PHE A 17 -28.21 10.60 17.37
CA PHE A 17 -27.27 9.95 16.47
C PHE A 17 -27.33 8.45 16.78
N ALA A 18 -27.90 7.67 15.89
CA ALA A 18 -27.84 6.23 15.93
C ALA A 18 -26.36 5.81 15.74
N LEU A 19 -25.66 5.61 16.83
CA LEU A 19 -24.37 4.92 16.81
C LEU A 19 -24.60 3.55 16.17
N PRO A 20 -23.76 3.11 15.23
CA PRO A 20 -23.84 1.76 14.69
C PRO A 20 -23.75 0.80 15.89
N LYS A 21 -24.75 -0.06 16.03
CA LYS A 21 -24.75 -1.11 17.06
C LYS A 21 -23.63 -2.08 16.72
N PHE A 22 -22.46 -1.91 17.31
CA PHE A 22 -21.47 -2.97 17.38
C PHE A 22 -22.08 -4.09 18.21
N SER A 23 -22.47 -5.17 17.56
CA SER A 23 -22.88 -6.40 18.23
C SER A 23 -21.61 -7.02 18.81
N ILE A 24 -21.33 -6.77 20.09
CA ILE A 24 -20.28 -7.50 20.82
C ILE A 24 -20.77 -8.95 20.89
N ALA A 25 -20.13 -9.82 20.12
CA ALA A 25 -20.39 -11.25 20.16
C ALA A 25 -20.14 -11.77 21.59
N LYS A 26 -21.01 -12.67 22.06
CA LYS A 26 -20.79 -13.36 23.33
C LYS A 26 -19.49 -14.17 23.25
N PRO A 27 -18.70 -14.26 24.33
CA PRO A 27 -17.51 -15.12 24.36
C PRO A 27 -17.92 -16.55 24.04
N GLY A 28 -17.40 -17.10 22.90
CA GLY A 28 -17.64 -18.48 22.48
C GLY A 28 -18.18 -18.67 21.05
N GLU A 29 -18.80 -17.67 20.42
CA GLU A 29 -19.17 -17.74 19.00
C GLU A 29 -18.31 -16.74 18.19
N THR A 30 -17.35 -17.24 17.44
CA THR A 30 -16.62 -16.44 16.46
C THR A 30 -17.56 -16.11 15.30
N LYS A 31 -18.27 -14.98 15.40
CA LYS A 31 -19.13 -14.49 14.33
C LYS A 31 -18.28 -14.29 13.07
N LYS A 32 -18.63 -15.00 12.00
CA LYS A 32 -17.99 -14.81 10.71
C LYS A 32 -18.28 -13.41 10.17
N ILE A 33 -17.29 -12.82 9.50
CA ILE A 33 -17.38 -11.51 8.84
C ILE A 33 -17.96 -11.72 7.45
N ASN A 34 -18.94 -10.91 7.05
CA ASN A 34 -19.47 -10.88 5.70
C ASN A 34 -18.53 -10.04 4.81
N VAL A 35 -17.79 -10.70 3.91
CA VAL A 35 -16.75 -10.09 3.10
C VAL A 35 -17.17 -10.01 1.64
N ALA A 36 -17.05 -8.82 1.06
CA ALA A 36 -17.08 -8.62 -0.39
C ALA A 36 -15.65 -8.45 -0.94
N VAL A 37 -15.40 -8.94 -2.15
CA VAL A 37 -14.10 -8.81 -2.81
C VAL A 37 -14.26 -8.07 -4.13
N VAL A 38 -13.50 -6.99 -4.31
CA VAL A 38 -13.43 -6.17 -5.54
C VAL A 38 -12.10 -6.43 -6.24
N GLY A 39 -12.15 -6.90 -7.49
CA GLY A 39 -11.01 -7.45 -8.20
C GLY A 39 -10.71 -8.87 -7.74
N VAL A 40 -11.30 -9.87 -8.40
CA VAL A 40 -11.22 -11.28 -7.96
C VAL A 40 -10.22 -12.12 -8.78
N GLY A 41 -9.66 -11.53 -9.86
CA GLY A 41 -8.60 -12.14 -10.67
C GLY A 41 -7.20 -11.93 -10.07
N GLY A 42 -6.21 -12.71 -10.50
CA GLY A 42 -4.82 -12.55 -10.08
C GLY A 42 -4.64 -12.55 -8.55
N MET A 43 -4.12 -11.46 -8.00
CA MET A 43 -3.96 -11.30 -6.53
C MET A 43 -5.28 -11.33 -5.77
N GLY A 44 -6.38 -10.92 -6.41
CA GLY A 44 -7.71 -11.00 -5.83
C GLY A 44 -8.16 -12.45 -5.55
N GLY A 45 -7.66 -13.42 -6.29
CA GLY A 45 -7.92 -14.83 -6.00
C GLY A 45 -7.45 -15.27 -4.61
N TYR A 46 -6.35 -14.70 -4.11
CA TYR A 46 -5.93 -14.89 -2.72
C TYR A 46 -6.96 -14.29 -1.75
N ALA A 47 -7.40 -13.05 -1.99
CA ALA A 47 -8.41 -12.39 -1.15
C ALA A 47 -9.74 -13.16 -1.14
N VAL A 48 -10.19 -13.69 -2.28
CA VAL A 48 -11.38 -14.54 -2.38
C VAL A 48 -11.25 -15.82 -1.53
N ASN A 49 -10.09 -16.49 -1.59
CA ASN A 49 -9.84 -17.70 -0.78
C ASN A 49 -9.84 -17.39 0.73
N GLU A 50 -9.25 -16.25 1.13
CA GLU A 50 -9.28 -15.83 2.53
C GLU A 50 -10.69 -15.43 2.99
N ALA A 51 -11.47 -14.75 2.13
CA ALA A 51 -12.84 -14.39 2.41
C ALA A 51 -13.76 -15.62 2.54
N ALA A 52 -13.46 -16.69 1.84
CA ALA A 52 -14.20 -17.94 1.94
C ALA A 52 -14.02 -18.67 3.30
N ASN A 53 -12.99 -18.35 4.07
CA ASN A 53 -12.85 -18.80 5.46
C ASN A 53 -13.79 -18.06 6.42
N GLU A 54 -14.22 -16.88 6.03
CA GLU A 54 -15.31 -16.09 6.62
C GLU A 54 -16.60 -16.34 5.81
N ASN A 55 -17.45 -15.34 5.63
CA ASN A 55 -18.61 -15.39 4.72
C ASN A 55 -18.32 -14.56 3.47
N LEU A 56 -17.92 -15.19 2.38
CA LEU A 56 -17.80 -14.53 1.08
C LEU A 56 -19.20 -14.28 0.53
N VAL A 57 -19.69 -13.03 0.60
CA VAL A 57 -21.08 -12.67 0.24
C VAL A 57 -21.21 -12.06 -1.15
N ALA A 58 -20.15 -11.41 -1.67
CA ALA A 58 -20.16 -10.80 -2.99
C ALA A 58 -18.77 -10.80 -3.65
N MET A 59 -18.77 -10.90 -4.97
CA MET A 59 -17.59 -10.76 -5.83
C MET A 59 -17.86 -9.71 -6.90
N CYS A 60 -16.89 -8.80 -7.12
CA CYS A 60 -16.99 -7.76 -8.13
C CYS A 60 -15.73 -7.77 -9.01
N ASP A 61 -15.90 -7.87 -10.32
CA ASP A 61 -14.82 -7.73 -11.30
C ASP A 61 -15.38 -7.22 -12.62
N VAL A 62 -14.65 -6.34 -13.29
CA VAL A 62 -15.03 -5.75 -14.58
C VAL A 62 -14.69 -6.65 -15.77
N ASP A 63 -13.90 -7.72 -15.56
CA ASP A 63 -13.49 -8.67 -16.58
C ASP A 63 -13.88 -10.10 -16.19
N ASP A 64 -14.92 -10.62 -16.87
CA ASP A 64 -15.43 -11.97 -16.62
C ASP A 64 -14.37 -13.05 -16.90
N SER A 65 -13.45 -12.82 -17.84
CA SER A 65 -12.38 -13.76 -18.16
C SER A 65 -11.36 -13.86 -17.01
N ARG A 66 -11.07 -12.76 -16.36
CA ARG A 66 -10.17 -12.70 -15.20
C ARG A 66 -10.82 -13.26 -13.94
N ALA A 67 -12.11 -13.07 -13.80
CA ALA A 67 -12.92 -13.54 -12.69
C ALA A 67 -13.32 -15.01 -12.79
N ALA A 68 -13.21 -15.64 -13.97
CA ALA A 68 -13.77 -16.95 -14.30
C ALA A 68 -13.47 -18.04 -13.26
N ASN A 69 -12.22 -18.11 -12.77
CA ASN A 69 -11.84 -19.12 -11.80
C ASN A 69 -12.53 -18.92 -10.43
N ALA A 70 -12.64 -17.67 -9.97
CA ALA A 70 -13.34 -17.34 -8.72
C ALA A 70 -14.85 -17.61 -8.86
N PHE A 71 -15.45 -17.19 -9.95
CA PHE A 71 -16.86 -17.39 -10.25
C PHE A 71 -17.23 -18.87 -10.38
N LYS A 72 -16.37 -19.68 -11.00
CA LYS A 72 -16.55 -21.14 -11.07
C LYS A 72 -16.44 -21.80 -9.72
N LYS A 73 -15.50 -21.36 -8.88
CA LYS A 73 -15.25 -21.94 -7.56
C LYS A 73 -16.37 -21.64 -6.56
N TYR A 74 -17.00 -20.46 -6.67
CA TYR A 74 -18.06 -20.00 -5.79
C TYR A 74 -19.30 -19.58 -6.59
N PRO A 75 -20.03 -20.55 -7.16
CA PRO A 75 -21.12 -20.26 -8.11
C PRO A 75 -22.31 -19.54 -7.49
N ASP A 76 -22.57 -19.73 -6.21
CA ASP A 76 -23.73 -19.20 -5.50
C ASP A 76 -23.50 -17.81 -4.90
N VAL A 77 -22.27 -17.29 -4.96
CA VAL A 77 -21.92 -15.97 -4.45
C VAL A 77 -22.37 -14.89 -5.44
N ALA A 78 -22.99 -13.82 -4.93
CA ALA A 78 -23.46 -12.70 -5.74
C ALA A 78 -22.31 -12.05 -6.56
N ARG A 79 -22.60 -11.71 -7.83
CA ARG A 79 -21.61 -11.19 -8.79
C ARG A 79 -22.00 -9.82 -9.31
N PHE A 80 -21.00 -8.95 -9.41
CA PHE A 80 -21.17 -7.58 -9.86
C PHE A 80 -20.01 -7.18 -10.78
N LYS A 81 -20.27 -6.28 -11.74
CA LYS A 81 -19.21 -5.61 -12.51
C LYS A 81 -18.81 -4.27 -11.88
N ASP A 82 -19.76 -3.55 -11.30
CA ASP A 82 -19.57 -2.26 -10.64
C ASP A 82 -19.68 -2.41 -9.13
N PHE A 83 -18.62 -2.06 -8.41
CA PHE A 83 -18.60 -2.10 -6.94
C PHE A 83 -19.58 -1.12 -6.30
N ARG A 84 -19.93 -0.02 -6.98
CA ARG A 84 -20.93 0.96 -6.51
C ARG A 84 -22.29 0.31 -6.46
N VAL A 85 -22.67 -0.39 -7.52
CA VAL A 85 -23.93 -1.17 -7.59
C VAL A 85 -23.94 -2.29 -6.56
N MET A 86 -22.81 -2.98 -6.34
CA MET A 86 -22.68 -3.99 -5.29
C MET A 86 -22.95 -3.41 -3.90
N LEU A 87 -22.32 -2.29 -3.59
CA LEU A 87 -22.45 -1.63 -2.29
C LEU A 87 -23.86 -1.05 -2.08
N ASP A 88 -24.52 -0.56 -3.13
CA ASP A 88 -25.89 -0.06 -3.04
C ASP A 88 -26.90 -1.18 -2.82
N LYS A 89 -26.74 -2.33 -3.48
CA LYS A 89 -27.65 -3.47 -3.36
C LYS A 89 -27.42 -4.30 -2.11
N MET A 90 -26.18 -4.51 -1.71
CA MET A 90 -25.79 -5.43 -0.64
C MET A 90 -25.12 -4.75 0.57
N GLY A 91 -25.08 -3.44 0.62
CA GLY A 91 -24.35 -2.73 1.68
C GLY A 91 -24.76 -3.11 3.09
N LYS A 92 -26.02 -3.52 3.33
CA LYS A 92 -26.49 -3.98 4.65
C LYS A 92 -25.94 -5.36 5.04
N ASP A 93 -25.59 -6.17 4.06
CA ASP A 93 -25.13 -7.55 4.23
C ASP A 93 -23.60 -7.67 4.20
N ILE A 94 -22.88 -6.59 3.93
CA ILE A 94 -21.42 -6.53 3.86
C ILE A 94 -20.88 -5.87 5.13
N ASP A 95 -19.94 -6.51 5.81
CA ASP A 95 -19.19 -5.93 6.94
C ASP A 95 -17.84 -5.33 6.48
N ALA A 96 -17.21 -5.98 5.50
CA ALA A 96 -15.86 -5.68 5.10
C ALA A 96 -15.65 -5.86 3.58
N VAL A 97 -14.78 -5.04 2.99
CA VAL A 97 -14.46 -5.07 1.54
C VAL A 97 -12.95 -5.24 1.33
N SER A 98 -12.56 -6.28 0.60
CA SER A 98 -11.18 -6.48 0.15
C SER A 98 -11.03 -6.00 -1.29
N ILE A 99 -10.06 -5.11 -1.55
CA ILE A 99 -9.84 -4.43 -2.83
C ILE A 99 -8.50 -4.87 -3.42
N SER A 100 -8.54 -5.49 -4.61
CA SER A 100 -7.38 -6.05 -5.30
C SER A 100 -7.38 -5.71 -6.80
N THR A 101 -7.80 -4.52 -7.12
CA THR A 101 -7.87 -3.95 -8.47
C THR A 101 -6.52 -3.37 -8.94
N PRO A 102 -6.38 -2.80 -10.14
CA PRO A 102 -5.26 -1.94 -10.50
C PRO A 102 -5.17 -0.68 -9.62
N ASP A 103 -3.96 -0.10 -9.50
CA ASP A 103 -3.64 0.98 -8.54
C ASP A 103 -4.60 2.18 -8.63
N HIS A 104 -4.98 2.59 -9.85
CA HIS A 104 -5.82 3.77 -10.10
C HIS A 104 -7.25 3.68 -9.55
N THR A 105 -7.76 2.48 -9.29
CA THR A 105 -9.13 2.29 -8.77
C THR A 105 -9.18 1.99 -7.28
N HIS A 106 -8.04 1.79 -6.61
CA HIS A 106 -7.96 1.51 -5.18
C HIS A 106 -8.72 2.54 -4.34
N PHE A 107 -8.44 3.82 -4.60
CA PHE A 107 -9.02 4.93 -3.85
C PHE A 107 -10.55 4.96 -3.94
N ALA A 108 -11.10 4.94 -5.15
CA ALA A 108 -12.55 5.05 -5.36
C ALA A 108 -13.30 3.89 -4.71
N ALA A 109 -12.80 2.65 -4.86
CA ALA A 109 -13.42 1.48 -4.26
C ALA A 109 -13.32 1.50 -2.72
N ALA A 110 -12.19 1.94 -2.17
CA ALA A 110 -12.00 2.06 -0.73
C ALA A 110 -12.91 3.14 -0.12
N MET A 111 -12.96 4.34 -0.74
CA MET A 111 -13.81 5.43 -0.26
C MET A 111 -15.29 5.05 -0.31
N ALA A 112 -15.77 4.48 -1.42
CA ALA A 112 -17.16 4.04 -1.55
C ALA A 112 -17.57 3.05 -0.45
N ALA A 113 -16.65 2.16 -0.05
CA ALA A 113 -16.88 1.23 1.06
C ALA A 113 -16.84 1.95 2.43
N MET A 114 -15.84 2.81 2.66
CA MET A 114 -15.66 3.49 3.95
C MET A 114 -16.79 4.48 4.25
N GLU A 115 -17.30 5.21 3.26
CA GLU A 115 -18.45 6.10 3.38
C GLU A 115 -19.73 5.35 3.80
N ARG A 116 -19.79 4.04 3.55
CA ARG A 116 -20.86 3.15 4.00
C ARG A 116 -20.53 2.42 5.30
N GLY A 117 -19.46 2.84 6.01
CA GLY A 117 -19.05 2.26 7.29
C GLY A 117 -18.45 0.86 7.17
N LYS A 118 -17.93 0.47 5.98
CA LYS A 118 -17.32 -0.85 5.79
C LYS A 118 -15.83 -0.83 6.12
N HIS A 119 -15.36 -1.87 6.80
CA HIS A 119 -13.94 -2.11 6.98
C HIS A 119 -13.28 -2.40 5.63
N VAL A 120 -12.04 -1.96 5.42
CA VAL A 120 -11.39 -2.11 4.12
C VAL A 120 -9.98 -2.70 4.21
N PHE A 121 -9.71 -3.62 3.31
CA PHE A 121 -8.38 -4.09 2.96
C PHE A 121 -8.06 -3.64 1.53
N VAL A 122 -6.94 -2.95 1.34
CA VAL A 122 -6.55 -2.44 0.02
C VAL A 122 -5.18 -2.97 -0.37
N GLN A 123 -5.03 -3.50 -1.57
CA GLN A 123 -3.72 -3.90 -2.08
C GLN A 123 -2.77 -2.69 -2.19
N LYS A 124 -1.48 -2.96 -2.16
CA LYS A 124 -0.42 -1.96 -2.34
C LYS A 124 -0.23 -1.57 -3.82
N PRO A 125 0.18 -0.33 -4.11
CA PRO A 125 0.23 0.83 -3.22
C PRO A 125 -1.17 1.23 -2.77
N LEU A 126 -1.28 1.91 -1.63
CA LEU A 126 -2.59 2.22 -1.02
C LEU A 126 -3.52 3.00 -1.95
N ALA A 127 -2.97 3.92 -2.74
CA ALA A 127 -3.67 4.66 -3.79
C ALA A 127 -2.68 5.17 -4.84
N HIS A 128 -3.19 5.84 -5.87
CA HIS A 128 -2.43 6.23 -7.05
C HIS A 128 -1.71 7.60 -6.92
N ASN A 129 -2.23 8.52 -6.10
CA ASN A 129 -1.61 9.82 -5.85
C ASN A 129 -1.62 10.19 -4.36
N ILE A 130 -0.85 11.21 -3.99
CA ILE A 130 -0.59 11.58 -2.59
C ILE A 130 -1.85 12.08 -1.89
N TRP A 131 -2.67 12.89 -2.59
CA TRP A 131 -3.92 13.39 -2.03
C TRP A 131 -4.87 12.24 -1.67
N GLN A 132 -5.01 11.26 -2.56
CA GLN A 132 -5.82 10.07 -2.31
C GLN A 132 -5.34 9.28 -1.09
N VAL A 133 -4.03 9.08 -0.96
CA VAL A 133 -3.43 8.38 0.18
C VAL A 133 -3.77 9.07 1.50
N ARG A 134 -3.60 10.39 1.56
CA ARG A 134 -3.92 11.18 2.76
C ARG A 134 -5.41 11.21 3.04
N THR A 135 -6.24 11.25 1.99
CA THR A 135 -7.71 11.21 2.12
C THR A 135 -8.15 9.86 2.71
N LEU A 136 -7.60 8.73 2.26
CA LEU A 136 -7.90 7.42 2.85
C LEU A 136 -7.53 7.35 4.34
N ARG A 137 -6.42 7.95 4.75
CA ARG A 137 -6.05 8.02 6.17
C ARG A 137 -7.06 8.82 6.97
N LYS A 138 -7.46 10.01 6.48
CA LYS A 138 -8.50 10.85 7.11
C LYS A 138 -9.85 10.13 7.17
N ALA A 139 -10.21 9.43 6.08
CA ALA A 139 -11.46 8.68 6.00
C ALA A 139 -11.49 7.52 7.02
N ALA A 140 -10.39 6.82 7.24
CA ALA A 140 -10.31 5.76 8.23
C ALA A 140 -10.64 6.26 9.65
N GLU A 141 -10.11 7.42 10.02
CA GLU A 141 -10.39 8.09 11.29
C GLU A 141 -11.83 8.60 11.36
N HIS A 142 -12.30 9.29 10.29
CA HIS A 142 -13.62 9.90 10.21
C HIS A 142 -14.74 8.85 10.30
N TYR A 143 -14.66 7.78 9.50
CA TYR A 143 -15.67 6.72 9.44
C TYR A 143 -15.44 5.63 10.50
N LYS A 144 -14.36 5.71 11.28
CA LYS A 144 -14.00 4.77 12.37
C LYS A 144 -14.00 3.31 11.91
N VAL A 145 -13.42 3.06 10.75
CA VAL A 145 -13.33 1.73 10.15
C VAL A 145 -11.94 1.12 10.33
N ILE A 146 -11.88 -0.19 10.45
CA ILE A 146 -10.62 -0.92 10.55
C ILE A 146 -10.05 -1.13 9.15
N THR A 147 -8.81 -0.74 8.96
CA THR A 147 -8.14 -0.70 7.67
C THR A 147 -6.86 -1.52 7.66
N GLN A 148 -6.46 -2.02 6.49
CA GLN A 148 -5.18 -2.71 6.30
C GLN A 148 -4.73 -2.58 4.86
N MET A 149 -3.43 -2.31 4.64
CA MET A 149 -2.80 -2.41 3.32
C MET A 149 -2.19 -3.79 3.09
N GLY A 150 -2.19 -4.23 1.84
CA GLY A 150 -1.74 -5.55 1.40
C GLY A 150 -0.24 -5.72 1.23
N ASN A 151 0.61 -5.11 2.05
CA ASN A 151 2.05 -5.35 2.07
C ASN A 151 2.40 -6.59 2.89
N GLN A 152 2.29 -7.77 2.28
CA GLN A 152 2.36 -9.09 2.95
C GLN A 152 3.56 -9.27 3.87
N GLY A 153 4.73 -8.68 3.52
CA GLY A 153 5.95 -8.77 4.32
C GLY A 153 5.83 -8.17 5.72
N HIS A 154 4.88 -7.25 5.94
CA HIS A 154 4.69 -6.60 7.24
C HIS A 154 4.39 -7.56 8.38
N THR A 155 3.70 -8.67 8.08
CA THR A 155 3.36 -9.71 9.07
C THR A 155 4.46 -10.77 9.26
N PHE A 156 5.53 -10.76 8.46
CA PHE A 156 6.56 -11.78 8.51
C PHE A 156 7.39 -11.71 9.81
N PRO A 157 7.83 -12.86 10.34
CA PRO A 157 8.73 -12.88 11.50
C PRO A 157 10.04 -12.11 11.27
N GLY A 158 10.53 -12.09 10.03
CA GLY A 158 11.74 -11.34 9.66
C GLY A 158 11.58 -9.83 9.83
N MET A 159 10.39 -9.30 9.57
CA MET A 159 10.07 -7.88 9.80
C MET A 159 10.26 -7.49 11.26
N ARG A 160 9.71 -8.32 12.16
CA ARG A 160 9.84 -8.12 13.62
C ARG A 160 11.28 -8.24 14.07
N ARG A 161 11.99 -9.22 13.54
CA ARG A 161 13.42 -9.42 13.85
C ARG A 161 14.28 -8.23 13.48
N ILE A 162 14.01 -7.58 12.34
CA ILE A 162 14.70 -6.35 11.95
C ILE A 162 14.45 -5.25 12.99
N LYS A 163 13.20 -5.02 13.35
CA LYS A 163 12.82 -4.02 14.36
C LYS A 163 13.47 -4.32 15.72
N GLU A 164 13.39 -5.57 16.19
CA GLU A 164 14.00 -6.05 17.43
C GLU A 164 15.50 -5.75 17.47
N TRP A 165 16.22 -6.03 16.37
CA TRP A 165 17.68 -5.81 16.32
C TRP A 165 18.05 -4.33 16.25
N ILE A 166 17.25 -3.51 15.55
CA ILE A 166 17.44 -2.05 15.50
C ILE A 166 17.18 -1.45 16.91
N ASP A 167 16.07 -1.81 17.55
CA ASP A 167 15.70 -1.28 18.87
C ASP A 167 16.69 -1.71 19.96
N ALA A 168 17.25 -2.92 19.87
CA ALA A 168 18.30 -3.41 20.76
C ALA A 168 19.69 -2.80 20.48
N GLY A 169 19.82 -1.92 19.48
CA GLY A 169 21.08 -1.26 19.13
C GLY A 169 22.15 -2.19 18.56
N VAL A 170 21.76 -3.35 18.04
CA VAL A 170 22.67 -4.34 17.41
C VAL A 170 23.45 -3.70 16.25
N VAL A 171 22.74 -2.97 15.40
CA VAL A 171 23.28 -2.38 14.18
C VAL A 171 23.99 -1.05 14.48
N GLY A 172 23.64 -0.40 15.58
CA GLY A 172 24.06 0.97 15.90
C GLY A 172 23.27 1.99 15.08
N ASP A 173 23.76 3.22 15.02
CA ASP A 173 23.13 4.28 14.23
C ASP A 173 23.21 3.97 12.73
N VAL A 174 22.05 4.01 12.05
CA VAL A 174 21.93 3.80 10.61
C VAL A 174 21.81 5.14 9.92
N ARG A 175 22.70 5.42 8.96
CA ARG A 175 22.72 6.64 8.12
C ARG A 175 22.42 6.36 6.67
N GLU A 176 22.60 5.12 6.21
CA GLU A 176 22.36 4.72 4.83
C GLU A 176 21.59 3.41 4.76
N VAL A 177 20.61 3.40 3.88
CA VAL A 177 19.83 2.22 3.51
C VAL A 177 19.87 2.07 2.00
N ILE A 178 20.24 0.90 1.52
CA ILE A 178 20.24 0.55 0.09
C ILE A 178 19.20 -0.52 -0.14
N THR A 179 18.37 -0.28 -1.14
CA THR A 179 17.30 -1.19 -1.57
C THR A 179 17.40 -1.37 -3.07
N TRP A 180 17.09 -2.56 -3.57
CA TRP A 180 17.13 -2.82 -5.02
C TRP A 180 16.13 -3.87 -5.47
N THR A 181 15.85 -3.84 -6.78
CA THR A 181 14.98 -4.79 -7.46
C THR A 181 15.50 -5.11 -8.86
N ASN A 182 15.08 -6.25 -9.42
CA ASN A 182 15.28 -6.57 -10.82
C ASN A 182 14.24 -5.97 -11.76
N ARG A 183 13.32 -5.15 -11.22
CA ARG A 183 12.30 -4.45 -12.02
C ARG A 183 12.88 -3.16 -12.65
N PRO A 184 12.28 -2.66 -13.74
CA PRO A 184 11.14 -3.20 -14.49
C PRO A 184 11.53 -4.39 -15.37
N ASN A 185 10.62 -5.38 -15.48
CA ASN A 185 10.80 -6.56 -16.34
C ASN A 185 9.46 -7.15 -16.82
N PRO A 186 9.45 -7.96 -17.91
CA PRO A 186 8.28 -8.71 -18.33
C PRO A 186 7.73 -9.64 -17.23
N PRO A 187 6.42 -9.96 -17.26
CA PRO A 187 5.40 -9.49 -18.20
C PRO A 187 4.74 -8.16 -17.81
N TRP A 188 5.10 -7.57 -16.67
CA TRP A 188 4.41 -6.42 -16.07
C TRP A 188 4.78 -5.08 -16.69
N PHE A 189 6.06 -4.95 -17.14
CA PHE A 189 6.64 -3.70 -17.60
C PHE A 189 7.23 -3.90 -19.00
N VAL A 190 6.33 -4.14 -19.97
CA VAL A 190 6.69 -4.30 -21.38
C VAL A 190 6.26 -3.05 -22.11
N PRO A 191 7.20 -2.25 -22.66
CA PRO A 191 6.85 -1.13 -23.50
C PRO A 191 6.06 -1.60 -24.74
N PRO A 192 5.05 -0.83 -25.20
CA PRO A 192 4.37 -1.11 -26.46
C PRO A 192 5.30 -0.86 -27.64
N SER A 193 4.88 -1.31 -28.81
CA SER A 193 5.61 -1.06 -30.07
C SER A 193 5.50 0.39 -30.57
N SER A 194 4.52 1.14 -30.09
CA SER A 194 4.31 2.57 -30.44
C SER A 194 3.77 3.37 -29.23
N PHE A 195 3.94 4.69 -29.28
CA PHE A 195 3.39 5.65 -28.30
C PHE A 195 2.61 6.75 -29.03
N PRO A 196 1.27 6.85 -28.88
CA PRO A 196 0.43 5.99 -28.04
C PRO A 196 0.41 4.54 -28.52
N PRO A 197 -0.02 3.58 -27.66
CA PRO A 197 -0.16 2.19 -28.06
C PRO A 197 -1.30 2.03 -29.08
N VAL A 198 -1.22 0.99 -29.88
CA VAL A 198 -2.22 0.72 -30.92
C VAL A 198 -3.57 0.41 -30.27
N SER A 199 -4.61 1.15 -30.70
CA SER A 199 -5.99 0.90 -30.27
C SER A 199 -6.52 -0.42 -30.86
N GLY A 200 -7.35 -1.11 -30.09
CA GLY A 200 -7.95 -2.39 -30.47
C GLY A 200 -9.42 -2.50 -30.06
N ALA A 201 -10.06 -3.58 -30.46
CA ALA A 201 -11.42 -3.88 -30.03
C ALA A 201 -11.42 -4.30 -28.54
N VAL A 202 -12.34 -3.76 -27.77
CA VAL A 202 -12.55 -4.18 -26.37
C VAL A 202 -13.03 -5.63 -26.36
N PRO A 203 -12.40 -6.53 -25.58
CA PRO A 203 -12.90 -7.89 -25.40
C PRO A 203 -14.33 -7.91 -24.84
N ASN A 204 -15.19 -8.79 -25.32
CA ASN A 204 -16.58 -8.91 -24.86
C ASN A 204 -16.72 -9.23 -23.36
N THR A 205 -15.66 -9.75 -22.73
CA THR A 205 -15.61 -10.06 -21.29
C THR A 205 -15.28 -8.86 -20.40
N LEU A 206 -14.73 -7.79 -20.98
CA LEU A 206 -14.21 -6.63 -20.28
C LEU A 206 -15.14 -5.42 -20.41
N ASP A 207 -15.54 -4.84 -19.30
CA ASP A 207 -16.11 -3.50 -19.25
C ASP A 207 -14.98 -2.48 -19.16
N TRP A 208 -14.62 -1.89 -20.31
CA TRP A 208 -13.47 -0.99 -20.40
C TRP A 208 -13.70 0.34 -19.69
N ASP A 209 -14.92 0.86 -19.70
CA ASP A 209 -15.24 2.12 -19.03
C ASP A 209 -15.16 1.97 -17.51
N LEU A 210 -15.71 0.89 -16.94
CA LEU A 210 -15.57 0.57 -15.53
C LEU A 210 -14.12 0.25 -15.15
N TRP A 211 -13.35 -0.37 -16.06
CA TRP A 211 -11.94 -0.64 -15.82
C TRP A 211 -11.11 0.64 -15.71
N GLN A 212 -11.36 1.62 -16.57
CA GLN A 212 -10.71 2.93 -16.49
C GLN A 212 -11.16 3.73 -15.27
N GLY A 213 -12.44 3.66 -14.94
CA GLY A 213 -13.02 4.28 -13.76
C GLY A 213 -12.69 5.76 -13.60
N PRO A 214 -11.88 6.14 -12.58
CA PRO A 214 -11.56 7.54 -12.30
C PRO A 214 -10.63 8.20 -13.32
N VAL A 215 -9.98 7.43 -14.19
CA VAL A 215 -8.98 7.96 -15.13
C VAL A 215 -9.65 8.48 -16.40
N LYS A 216 -9.10 9.57 -16.95
CA LYS A 216 -9.57 10.12 -18.24
C LYS A 216 -9.65 9.03 -19.28
N HIS A 217 -10.77 8.96 -19.98
CA HIS A 217 -11.05 7.95 -21.01
C HIS A 217 -9.95 7.91 -22.07
N GLN A 218 -9.52 6.70 -22.41
CA GLN A 218 -8.60 6.38 -23.49
C GLN A 218 -9.12 5.17 -24.26
N ASP A 219 -8.80 5.09 -25.53
CA ASP A 219 -9.09 3.91 -26.35
C ASP A 219 -8.44 2.66 -25.72
N TYR A 220 -9.12 1.54 -25.89
CA TYR A 220 -8.59 0.27 -25.44
C TYR A 220 -7.33 -0.14 -26.21
N SER A 221 -6.36 -0.67 -25.46
CA SER A 221 -5.21 -1.37 -26.04
C SER A 221 -4.85 -2.59 -25.19
N SER A 222 -4.45 -3.68 -25.83
CA SER A 222 -3.88 -4.86 -25.15
C SER A 222 -2.52 -4.58 -24.47
N ASP A 223 -1.96 -3.39 -24.69
CA ASP A 223 -0.76 -2.93 -23.98
C ASP A 223 -1.06 -2.27 -22.62
N TYR A 224 -2.34 -2.14 -22.25
CA TYR A 224 -2.72 -1.75 -20.90
C TYR A 224 -3.04 -2.96 -20.01
N VAL A 225 -3.77 -3.92 -20.52
CA VAL A 225 -4.29 -5.05 -19.73
C VAL A 225 -3.72 -6.40 -20.17
N PRO A 226 -3.74 -7.43 -19.36
CA PRO A 226 -4.29 -7.48 -17.99
C PRO A 226 -3.30 -7.07 -16.90
N VAL A 227 -1.99 -6.92 -17.17
CA VAL A 227 -0.95 -6.67 -16.16
C VAL A 227 -0.01 -5.53 -16.51
N LYS A 228 0.06 -5.14 -17.79
CA LYS A 228 0.99 -4.13 -18.32
C LYS A 228 0.65 -2.70 -17.85
N TRP A 229 -0.57 -2.47 -17.34
CA TRP A 229 -1.00 -1.19 -16.77
C TRP A 229 -0.01 -0.61 -15.74
N ARG A 230 0.76 -1.48 -15.09
CA ARG A 230 1.79 -1.07 -14.10
C ARG A 230 2.87 -0.16 -14.66
N GLY A 231 3.16 -0.27 -15.96
CA GLY A 231 4.11 0.57 -16.67
C GLY A 231 3.55 1.92 -17.15
N TRP A 232 2.25 2.14 -17.02
CA TRP A 232 1.57 3.34 -17.51
C TRP A 232 1.18 4.26 -16.35
N TRP A 233 1.68 5.49 -16.35
CA TRP A 233 1.44 6.45 -15.27
C TRP A 233 -0.03 6.82 -15.02
N ASN A 234 -0.91 6.57 -15.98
CA ASN A 234 -2.34 6.78 -15.80
C ASN A 234 -3.00 5.69 -14.95
N TYR A 235 -2.42 4.49 -14.89
CA TYR A 235 -3.06 3.32 -14.30
C TYR A 235 -2.24 2.71 -13.15
N GLY A 236 -0.92 2.89 -13.18
CA GLY A 236 -0.01 2.30 -12.20
C GLY A 236 1.08 3.27 -11.74
N CYS A 237 1.73 2.90 -10.66
CA CYS A 237 2.77 3.69 -10.02
C CYS A 237 4.18 3.18 -10.33
N GLY A 238 4.36 2.45 -11.44
CA GLY A 238 5.65 1.93 -11.87
C GLY A 238 6.20 0.80 -11.01
N SER A 239 7.46 0.44 -11.26
CA SER A 239 8.13 -0.60 -10.49
C SER A 239 8.36 -0.19 -9.04
N LEU A 240 8.54 1.10 -8.77
CA LEU A 240 8.64 1.63 -7.41
C LEU A 240 7.31 1.46 -6.66
N GLY A 241 6.16 1.78 -7.27
CA GLY A 241 4.84 1.53 -6.69
C GLY A 241 4.56 0.04 -6.47
N ASP A 242 4.92 -0.80 -7.45
CA ASP A 242 4.70 -2.26 -7.36
C ASP A 242 5.55 -2.92 -6.26
N ILE A 243 6.79 -2.49 -6.04
CA ILE A 243 7.76 -3.16 -5.17
C ILE A 243 8.14 -2.34 -3.94
N GLY A 244 8.17 -1.00 -4.04
CA GLY A 244 8.66 -0.11 -2.97
C GLY A 244 7.93 -0.30 -1.64
N CYS A 245 6.60 -0.44 -1.65
CA CYS A 245 5.83 -0.70 -0.43
C CYS A 245 6.24 -2.00 0.29
N HIS A 246 6.86 -2.95 -0.41
CA HIS A 246 7.38 -4.17 0.21
C HIS A 246 8.81 -3.99 0.74
N THR A 247 9.67 -3.36 -0.06
CA THR A 247 11.10 -3.28 0.25
C THR A 247 11.42 -2.16 1.25
N PHE A 248 10.66 -1.05 1.19
CA PHE A 248 10.80 0.06 2.14
C PHE A 248 10.15 -0.19 3.50
N ASP A 249 9.23 -1.14 3.58
CA ASP A 249 8.46 -1.45 4.79
C ASP A 249 9.38 -1.66 6.01
N ALA A 250 10.39 -2.50 5.87
CA ALA A 250 11.31 -2.80 6.97
C ALA A 250 12.13 -1.59 7.45
N PRO A 251 12.84 -0.83 6.59
CA PRO A 251 13.54 0.37 7.03
C PRO A 251 12.60 1.48 7.51
N PHE A 252 11.45 1.64 6.87
CA PHE A 252 10.47 2.64 7.25
C PHE A 252 9.99 2.42 8.69
N TRP A 253 9.59 1.20 9.03
CA TRP A 253 9.13 0.84 10.37
C TRP A 253 10.26 0.82 11.39
N ALA A 254 11.34 0.10 11.11
CA ALA A 254 12.40 -0.13 12.09
C ALA A 254 13.14 1.16 12.48
N LEU A 255 13.37 2.05 11.51
CA LEU A 255 14.05 3.31 11.74
C LEU A 255 13.11 4.46 12.13
N GLY A 256 11.77 4.30 11.91
CA GLY A 256 10.78 5.34 12.13
C GLY A 256 11.03 6.54 11.21
N LEU A 257 11.15 6.28 9.89
CA LEU A 257 11.62 7.29 8.93
C LEU A 257 10.71 8.51 8.79
N GLY A 258 9.39 8.29 8.74
CA GLY A 258 8.43 9.37 8.47
C GLY A 258 8.51 9.90 7.03
N SER A 259 8.22 11.18 6.85
CA SER A 259 8.26 11.82 5.54
C SER A 259 9.68 12.23 5.14
N PRO A 260 10.12 12.00 3.88
CA PRO A 260 11.38 12.53 3.39
C PRO A 260 11.29 14.06 3.21
N ILE A 261 12.44 14.75 3.28
CA ILE A 261 12.54 16.18 2.98
C ILE A 261 12.90 16.45 1.52
N SER A 262 13.54 15.47 0.86
CA SER A 262 13.86 15.57 -0.57
C SER A 262 13.91 14.19 -1.21
N VAL A 263 13.68 14.17 -2.52
CA VAL A 263 13.82 13.00 -3.39
C VAL A 263 14.64 13.41 -4.62
N GLU A 264 15.74 12.71 -4.86
CA GLU A 264 16.58 12.90 -6.03
C GLU A 264 16.44 11.70 -6.96
N VAL A 265 16.53 11.91 -8.27
CA VAL A 265 16.37 10.85 -9.26
C VAL A 265 17.47 10.91 -10.32
N ASP A 266 18.06 9.75 -10.60
CA ASP A 266 18.78 9.44 -11.83
C ASP A 266 18.01 8.33 -12.54
N ARG A 267 17.63 8.53 -13.80
CA ARG A 267 16.79 7.61 -14.55
C ARG A 267 17.22 7.50 -16.00
N LYS A 268 16.96 6.33 -16.58
CA LYS A 268 16.98 6.17 -18.04
C LYS A 268 15.81 6.92 -18.63
N GLU A 269 15.97 7.39 -19.87
CA GLU A 269 14.83 7.97 -20.57
C GLU A 269 13.71 6.94 -20.73
N PRO A 270 12.44 7.33 -20.49
CA PRO A 270 11.31 6.44 -20.72
C PRO A 270 11.20 6.12 -22.23
N PRO A 271 10.74 4.92 -22.60
CA PRO A 271 10.63 4.52 -23.99
C PRO A 271 9.62 5.35 -24.78
N GLY A 272 8.72 6.05 -24.09
CA GLY A 272 7.76 6.96 -24.69
C GLY A 272 6.86 7.65 -23.65
N LYS A 273 6.04 8.58 -24.14
CA LYS A 273 5.18 9.41 -23.29
C LYS A 273 4.16 8.58 -22.51
N GLY A 274 4.07 8.83 -21.23
CA GLY A 274 3.11 8.18 -20.32
C GLY A 274 3.58 6.84 -19.76
N PHE A 275 4.73 6.34 -20.18
CA PHE A 275 5.33 5.09 -19.69
C PHE A 275 6.47 5.36 -18.70
N ILE A 276 6.77 4.37 -17.85
CA ILE A 276 7.84 4.46 -16.86
C ILE A 276 9.23 4.43 -17.51
N PRO A 277 10.27 4.97 -16.86
CA PRO A 277 11.66 4.71 -17.23
C PRO A 277 11.99 3.23 -17.04
N MET A 278 12.88 2.69 -17.90
CA MET A 278 13.29 1.28 -17.85
C MET A 278 14.46 1.05 -16.89
N GLY A 279 14.52 1.84 -15.85
CA GLY A 279 15.48 1.78 -14.75
C GLY A 279 15.76 3.16 -14.17
N SER A 280 16.01 3.20 -12.87
CA SER A 280 16.34 4.44 -12.15
C SER A 280 17.09 4.16 -10.85
N VAL A 281 17.70 5.22 -10.30
CA VAL A 281 18.10 5.32 -8.90
C VAL A 281 17.30 6.46 -8.27
N VAL A 282 16.60 6.17 -7.17
CA VAL A 282 15.85 7.19 -6.42
C VAL A 282 16.44 7.30 -5.03
N THR A 283 16.84 8.52 -4.64
CA THR A 283 17.46 8.82 -3.36
C THR A 283 16.56 9.66 -2.50
N TYR A 284 16.17 9.13 -1.35
CA TYR A 284 15.36 9.83 -0.35
C TYR A 284 16.23 10.32 0.80
N LYS A 285 16.05 11.57 1.22
CA LYS A 285 16.72 12.12 2.39
C LYS A 285 15.70 12.34 3.51
N PHE A 286 15.98 11.78 4.66
CA PHE A 286 15.14 11.91 5.86
C PHE A 286 15.85 12.74 6.92
N PRO A 287 15.13 13.62 7.64
CA PRO A 287 15.72 14.43 8.69
C PRO A 287 16.13 13.59 9.90
N ALA A 288 16.87 14.19 10.81
CA ALA A 288 17.09 13.62 12.14
C ALA A 288 15.76 13.37 12.87
N ARG A 289 15.68 12.31 13.66
CA ARG A 289 14.48 11.89 14.39
C ARG A 289 14.82 11.79 15.90
N GLY A 290 14.65 12.89 16.60
CA GLY A 290 15.12 13.04 17.98
C GLY A 290 16.65 12.83 18.07
N LYS A 291 17.09 11.80 18.79
CA LYS A 291 18.53 11.45 18.91
C LYS A 291 19.06 10.61 17.74
N LYS A 292 18.18 10.11 16.88
CA LYS A 292 18.58 9.30 15.71
C LYS A 292 19.08 10.20 14.57
N PRO A 293 20.16 9.82 13.85
CA PRO A 293 20.74 10.63 12.78
C PRO A 293 19.81 10.74 11.58
N PRO A 294 20.08 11.70 10.65
CA PRO A 294 19.49 11.70 9.33
C PRO A 294 19.79 10.39 8.58
N VAL A 295 18.88 9.99 7.68
CA VAL A 295 19.04 8.77 6.88
C VAL A 295 18.91 9.11 5.40
N THR A 296 19.79 8.55 4.60
CA THR A 296 19.67 8.48 3.14
C THR A 296 19.22 7.07 2.77
N LEU A 297 18.09 6.95 2.06
CA LEU A 297 17.62 5.68 1.51
C LEU A 297 17.70 5.76 -0.02
N LYS A 298 18.36 4.78 -0.64
CA LYS A 298 18.49 4.68 -2.09
C LYS A 298 17.77 3.45 -2.61
N TRP A 299 17.05 3.64 -3.69
CA TRP A 299 16.37 2.61 -4.46
C TRP A 299 17.04 2.44 -5.80
N TYR A 300 17.42 1.21 -6.14
CA TYR A 300 18.04 0.85 -7.39
C TYR A 300 17.14 -0.07 -8.20
N GLU A 301 16.93 0.26 -9.45
CA GLU A 301 16.20 -0.56 -10.42
C GLU A 301 17.14 -1.23 -11.41
N LYS A 302 16.59 -2.14 -12.22
CA LYS A 302 17.30 -2.86 -13.27
C LYS A 302 18.13 -1.91 -14.13
N GLY A 303 19.39 -2.30 -14.38
CA GLY A 303 20.32 -1.57 -15.25
C GLY A 303 21.15 -0.51 -14.57
N TYR A 304 21.06 -0.44 -13.23
CA TYR A 304 21.99 0.29 -12.38
C TYR A 304 22.75 -0.67 -11.47
N GLU A 305 24.02 -0.38 -11.27
CA GLU A 305 24.86 -1.16 -10.37
C GLU A 305 24.54 -0.81 -8.91
N VAL A 306 24.29 -1.84 -8.12
CA VAL A 306 23.99 -1.70 -6.68
C VAL A 306 25.31 -1.79 -5.91
N PRO A 307 25.67 -0.77 -5.10
CA PRO A 307 26.90 -0.83 -4.32
C PRO A 307 26.85 -1.96 -3.29
N LYS A 308 27.96 -2.68 -3.13
CA LYS A 308 28.07 -3.71 -2.10
C LYS A 308 28.28 -3.05 -0.73
N PRO A 309 27.70 -3.60 0.36
CA PRO A 309 27.96 -3.10 1.70
C PRO A 309 29.44 -3.20 2.08
N LYS A 310 29.91 -2.31 2.93
CA LYS A 310 31.32 -2.33 3.43
C LYS A 310 31.69 -3.66 4.07
N ARG A 311 30.73 -4.27 4.80
CA ARG A 311 30.89 -5.56 5.46
C ARG A 311 30.24 -6.69 4.63
N TRP A 312 30.61 -6.79 3.33
CA TRP A 312 30.15 -7.86 2.44
C TRP A 312 31.23 -8.91 2.23
N GLN A 313 30.82 -10.11 1.83
CA GLN A 313 31.78 -11.16 1.43
C GLN A 313 32.38 -10.78 0.08
N LYS A 314 33.73 -10.70 0.02
CA LYS A 314 34.45 -10.19 -1.17
C LYS A 314 34.05 -10.88 -2.48
N ASP A 315 33.84 -12.20 -2.43
CA ASP A 315 33.62 -13.04 -3.63
C ASP A 315 32.14 -13.36 -3.88
N LYS A 316 31.21 -12.64 -3.24
CA LYS A 316 29.78 -12.81 -3.46
C LYS A 316 29.14 -11.58 -4.07
N ASP A 317 28.30 -11.84 -5.07
CA ASP A 317 27.44 -10.81 -5.62
C ASP A 317 26.18 -10.60 -4.74
N LEU A 318 25.59 -9.43 -4.88
CA LEU A 318 24.28 -9.18 -4.30
C LEU A 318 23.23 -10.01 -5.08
N PRO A 319 22.16 -10.50 -4.42
CA PRO A 319 21.10 -11.23 -5.11
C PRO A 319 20.46 -10.42 -6.23
N SER A 320 20.41 -11.00 -7.42
CA SER A 320 19.84 -10.34 -8.61
C SER A 320 18.34 -10.08 -8.52
N GLY A 321 17.61 -10.83 -7.67
CA GLY A 321 16.16 -10.68 -7.50
C GLY A 321 15.71 -9.50 -6.63
N GLY A 322 16.66 -8.78 -6.05
CA GLY A 322 16.37 -7.66 -5.15
C GLY A 322 16.75 -7.92 -3.70
N GLY A 323 16.67 -6.88 -2.88
CA GLY A 323 16.99 -6.95 -1.47
C GLY A 323 17.07 -5.58 -0.80
N MET A 324 17.54 -5.61 0.44
CA MET A 324 17.80 -4.41 1.24
C MET A 324 18.98 -4.64 2.17
N TYR A 325 19.81 -3.62 2.36
CA TYR A 325 20.71 -3.57 3.50
C TYR A 325 20.70 -2.20 4.18
N MET A 326 20.98 -2.21 5.48
CA MET A 326 21.16 -1.04 6.32
C MET A 326 22.59 -1.03 6.83
N GLU A 327 23.35 0.01 6.51
CA GLU A 327 24.68 0.23 7.07
C GLU A 327 24.60 0.96 8.39
N GLY A 328 24.87 0.27 9.48
CA GLY A 328 24.99 0.87 10.79
C GLY A 328 26.42 1.03 11.24
N GLU A 329 26.62 1.81 12.31
CA GLU A 329 27.96 2.05 12.87
C GLU A 329 28.64 0.76 13.35
N LYS A 330 27.87 -0.18 13.90
CA LYS A 330 28.39 -1.42 14.48
C LYS A 330 28.33 -2.58 13.47
N GLU A 331 27.20 -2.81 12.85
CA GLU A 331 26.93 -3.96 11.98
C GLU A 331 26.17 -3.54 10.73
N THR A 332 26.17 -4.41 9.73
CA THR A 332 25.33 -4.27 8.53
C THR A 332 24.23 -5.33 8.56
N LEU A 333 22.99 -4.88 8.53
CA LEU A 333 21.81 -5.73 8.45
C LEU A 333 21.38 -5.89 6.99
N TYR A 334 21.03 -7.09 6.59
CA TYR A 334 20.70 -7.43 5.21
C TYR A 334 19.55 -8.44 5.13
N HIS A 335 18.75 -8.35 4.08
CA HIS A 335 17.89 -9.45 3.61
C HIS A 335 17.80 -9.47 2.08
N SER A 336 17.63 -10.68 1.52
CA SER A 336 17.36 -10.87 0.08
C SER A 336 15.88 -10.79 -0.23
N GLY A 337 15.57 -10.49 -1.51
CA GLY A 337 14.20 -10.38 -2.03
C GLY A 337 13.46 -9.14 -1.56
N MET A 338 12.24 -8.95 -2.06
CA MET A 338 11.45 -7.75 -1.78
C MET A 338 10.83 -7.72 -0.37
N ARG A 339 10.79 -8.87 0.33
CA ARG A 339 10.15 -9.00 1.66
C ARG A 339 11.14 -9.54 2.68
N PRO A 340 11.15 -9.04 3.92
CA PRO A 340 12.12 -9.41 4.95
C PRO A 340 11.79 -10.78 5.57
N ASN A 341 12.01 -11.85 4.84
CA ASN A 341 11.72 -13.20 5.33
C ASN A 341 12.80 -13.71 6.31
N SER A 342 14.06 -13.60 5.93
CA SER A 342 15.20 -14.09 6.70
C SER A 342 16.31 -13.04 6.77
N PRO A 343 16.17 -12.02 7.62
CA PRO A 343 17.23 -11.03 7.81
C PRO A 343 18.43 -11.62 8.51
N MET A 344 19.61 -11.10 8.21
CA MET A 344 20.88 -11.50 8.79
C MET A 344 21.83 -10.33 8.97
N ILE A 345 22.84 -10.50 9.82
CA ILE A 345 24.01 -9.62 9.88
C ILE A 345 25.02 -10.12 8.86
N THR A 346 25.63 -9.21 8.11
CA THR A 346 26.66 -9.57 7.13
C THR A 346 28.04 -9.14 7.59
N PRO A 347 29.11 -9.89 7.31
CA PRO A 347 29.13 -11.18 6.60
C PRO A 347 28.56 -12.33 7.43
N GLY A 348 28.18 -13.44 6.76
CA GLY A 348 27.53 -14.59 7.42
C GLY A 348 28.34 -15.18 8.60
N LYS A 349 29.68 -15.14 8.57
CA LYS A 349 30.55 -15.51 9.71
C LYS A 349 30.18 -14.68 10.94
N ARG A 350 30.04 -13.37 10.76
CA ARG A 350 29.68 -12.44 11.84
C ARG A 350 28.29 -12.73 12.42
N PHE A 351 27.34 -13.08 11.55
CA PHE A 351 26.00 -13.52 12.00
C PHE A 351 26.06 -14.74 12.90
N MET A 352 26.89 -15.73 12.55
CA MET A 352 27.04 -16.94 13.36
C MET A 352 27.69 -16.63 14.74
N GLU A 353 28.68 -15.76 14.79
CA GLU A 353 29.31 -15.31 16.06
C GLU A 353 28.29 -14.60 16.97
N MET A 354 27.36 -13.86 16.39
CA MET A 354 26.35 -13.10 17.12
C MET A 354 25.11 -13.90 17.49
N LYS A 355 24.89 -15.08 16.91
CA LYS A 355 23.64 -15.86 16.99
C LYS A 355 23.15 -16.04 18.44
N SER A 356 24.04 -16.38 19.36
CA SER A 356 23.69 -16.58 20.77
C SER A 356 23.20 -15.29 21.48
N LYS A 357 23.70 -14.13 21.05
CA LYS A 357 23.27 -12.82 21.56
C LYS A 357 21.95 -12.40 20.93
N LEU A 358 21.80 -12.59 19.62
CA LEU A 358 20.59 -12.23 18.86
C LEU A 358 19.34 -13.00 19.32
N VAL A 359 19.49 -14.27 19.71
CA VAL A 359 18.38 -15.10 20.24
C VAL A 359 17.85 -14.57 21.57
N LYS A 360 18.68 -13.91 22.39
CA LYS A 360 18.31 -13.36 23.70
C LYS A 360 17.58 -12.02 23.63
N ILE A 361 17.51 -11.39 22.48
CA ILE A 361 16.79 -10.11 22.30
C ILE A 361 15.29 -10.36 22.50
N PRO A 362 14.59 -9.50 23.29
CA PRO A 362 13.15 -9.59 23.49
C PRO A 362 12.40 -9.62 22.15
N LYS A 363 11.41 -10.50 22.06
CA LYS A 363 10.63 -10.70 20.83
C LYS A 363 9.40 -9.82 20.82
N LEU A 364 9.14 -9.19 19.67
CA LEU A 364 7.86 -8.56 19.42
C LEU A 364 6.78 -9.63 19.21
N PRO A 365 5.52 -9.35 19.59
CA PRO A 365 4.42 -10.26 19.39
C PRO A 365 4.31 -10.71 17.92
N SER A 366 4.12 -12.00 17.72
CA SER A 366 3.77 -12.52 16.39
C SER A 366 2.33 -12.11 16.04
N VAL A 367 2.12 -11.67 14.82
CA VAL A 367 0.77 -11.36 14.31
C VAL A 367 0.21 -12.50 13.44
N GLY A 368 1.00 -13.56 13.23
CA GLY A 368 0.57 -14.78 12.51
C GLY A 368 0.22 -14.53 11.03
N ASN A 369 -0.39 -15.40 10.45
CA ASN A 369 -0.89 -15.83 9.13
C ASN A 369 -1.04 -14.85 7.96
N GLY A 370 -0.61 -13.59 8.04
CA GLY A 370 -0.67 -12.62 6.94
C GLY A 370 -1.64 -11.45 7.19
N PRO A 371 -1.58 -10.42 6.35
CA PRO A 371 -2.26 -9.15 6.60
C PRO A 371 -3.79 -9.26 6.57
N ILE A 372 -4.37 -10.12 5.73
CA ILE A 372 -5.84 -10.30 5.71
C ILE A 372 -6.32 -10.95 7.01
N GLN A 373 -5.59 -11.94 7.53
CA GLN A 373 -5.93 -12.59 8.79
C GLN A 373 -5.76 -11.64 10.00
N GLU A 374 -4.72 -10.80 9.97
CA GLU A 374 -4.53 -9.75 10.97
C GLU A 374 -5.73 -8.78 10.97
N TRP A 375 -6.17 -8.38 9.78
CA TRP A 375 -7.32 -7.49 9.60
C TRP A 375 -8.63 -8.12 10.10
N TYR A 376 -8.91 -9.40 9.76
CA TYR A 376 -10.10 -10.10 10.26
C TYR A 376 -10.12 -10.21 11.79
N ARG A 377 -8.97 -10.52 12.42
CA ARG A 377 -8.89 -10.56 13.89
C ARG A 377 -9.22 -9.22 14.51
N ALA A 378 -8.70 -8.14 13.97
CA ALA A 378 -9.00 -6.80 14.47
C ALA A 378 -10.48 -6.43 14.33
N ILE A 379 -11.13 -6.78 13.20
CA ILE A 379 -12.57 -6.57 13.00
C ILE A 379 -13.40 -7.35 14.04
N LYS A 380 -12.98 -8.58 14.38
CA LYS A 380 -13.65 -9.41 15.38
C LYS A 380 -13.38 -8.97 16.82
N GLY A 381 -12.45 -8.05 17.03
CA GLY A 381 -12.00 -7.67 18.37
C GLY A 381 -11.04 -8.68 19.02
N ASP A 382 -10.52 -9.66 18.25
CA ASP A 382 -9.66 -10.76 18.74
C ASP A 382 -8.16 -10.42 18.64
N GLY A 383 -7.80 -9.17 18.39
CA GLY A 383 -6.41 -8.75 18.23
C GLY A 383 -6.24 -7.24 18.21
N PRO A 384 -4.99 -6.77 18.23
CA PRO A 384 -4.69 -5.36 18.10
C PRO A 384 -5.06 -4.83 16.71
N MET A 385 -5.06 -3.51 16.56
CA MET A 385 -5.17 -2.87 15.25
C MET A 385 -4.12 -3.43 14.29
N PRO A 386 -4.45 -3.61 13.00
CA PRO A 386 -3.52 -4.14 12.01
C PRO A 386 -2.25 -3.31 11.93
N GLY A 387 -1.10 -3.95 11.79
CA GLY A 387 0.20 -3.26 11.77
C GLY A 387 0.39 -2.35 10.57
N SER A 388 -0.21 -2.71 9.42
CA SER A 388 -0.19 -1.89 8.21
C SER A 388 -1.55 -1.21 7.96
N ASN A 389 -2.21 -0.72 9.03
CA ASN A 389 -3.39 0.14 8.90
C ASN A 389 -3.05 1.45 8.17
N PHE A 390 -4.05 2.26 7.84
CA PHE A 390 -3.82 3.43 7.01
C PHE A 390 -3.01 4.54 7.73
N ASP A 391 -2.91 4.55 9.05
CA ASP A 391 -2.02 5.46 9.76
C ASP A 391 -0.54 5.17 9.48
N TYR A 392 -0.21 3.88 9.32
CA TYR A 392 1.12 3.42 8.97
C TYR A 392 1.37 3.41 7.47
N SER A 393 0.44 2.85 6.70
CA SER A 393 0.64 2.58 5.28
C SER A 393 0.49 3.82 4.39
N ALA A 394 -0.26 4.83 4.82
CA ALA A 394 -0.39 6.08 4.08
C ALA A 394 0.95 6.83 3.96
N PRO A 395 1.68 7.14 5.05
CA PRO A 395 2.98 7.79 4.92
C PRO A 395 4.03 6.91 4.21
N LEU A 396 3.97 5.59 4.31
CA LEU A 396 4.82 4.68 3.53
C LEU A 396 4.52 4.79 2.03
N THR A 397 3.24 4.80 1.66
CA THR A 397 2.82 4.95 0.25
C THR A 397 3.13 6.35 -0.27
N GLU A 398 2.95 7.41 0.52
CA GLU A 398 3.33 8.79 0.16
C GLU A 398 4.81 8.86 -0.22
N MET A 399 5.71 8.28 0.58
CA MET A 399 7.13 8.18 0.25
C MET A 399 7.36 7.51 -1.11
N VAL A 400 6.70 6.40 -1.38
CA VAL A 400 6.81 5.68 -2.66
C VAL A 400 6.32 6.55 -3.82
N LEU A 401 5.20 7.23 -3.67
CA LEU A 401 4.62 8.10 -4.70
C LEU A 401 5.46 9.36 -4.99
N LEU A 402 6.14 9.93 -4.01
CA LEU A 402 7.10 11.00 -4.23
C LEU A 402 8.24 10.55 -5.16
N GLY A 403 8.74 9.33 -4.97
CA GLY A 403 9.72 8.74 -5.88
C GLY A 403 9.14 8.49 -7.28
N ALA A 404 7.90 8.04 -7.38
CA ALA A 404 7.22 7.86 -8.66
C ALA A 404 7.05 9.20 -9.41
N ILE A 405 6.72 10.31 -8.70
CA ILE A 405 6.68 11.66 -9.28
C ILE A 405 8.06 12.06 -9.79
N ALA A 406 9.13 11.83 -9.01
CA ALA A 406 10.51 12.11 -9.45
C ALA A 406 10.88 11.28 -10.69
N GLN A 407 10.56 9.98 -10.73
CA GLN A 407 10.77 9.12 -11.89
C GLN A 407 9.98 9.61 -13.13
N ARG A 408 8.70 9.99 -12.93
CA ARG A 408 7.82 10.47 -14.01
C ARG A 408 8.32 11.77 -14.63
N THR A 409 8.80 12.69 -13.81
CA THR A 409 9.21 14.04 -14.25
C THR A 409 10.69 14.15 -14.60
N GLY A 410 11.56 13.28 -14.05
CA GLY A 410 13.01 13.41 -14.10
C GLY A 410 13.55 14.57 -13.26
N LYS A 411 12.76 15.10 -12.33
CA LYS A 411 13.11 16.25 -11.49
C LYS A 411 13.40 15.80 -10.06
N ASN A 412 14.39 16.43 -9.45
CA ASN A 412 14.62 16.35 -8.01
C ASN A 412 13.55 17.14 -7.27
N ILE A 413 13.06 16.62 -6.16
CA ILE A 413 11.91 17.16 -5.41
C ILE A 413 12.38 17.59 -4.02
N GLU A 414 12.04 18.80 -3.60
CA GLU A 414 12.01 19.21 -2.20
C GLU A 414 10.56 19.16 -1.70
N TRP A 415 10.31 18.37 -0.67
CA TRP A 415 8.97 18.08 -0.19
C TRP A 415 8.61 18.84 1.08
N ASP A 416 7.48 19.54 1.05
CA ASP A 416 6.83 20.07 2.24
C ASP A 416 5.67 19.16 2.62
N SER A 417 5.95 18.23 3.54
CA SER A 417 4.93 17.28 4.00
C SER A 417 3.78 17.94 4.74
N LYS A 418 4.00 19.07 5.40
CA LYS A 418 2.95 19.77 6.14
C LYS A 418 1.94 20.40 5.18
N GLU A 419 2.44 21.11 4.18
CA GLU A 419 1.61 21.79 3.18
C GLU A 419 1.18 20.88 2.03
N MET A 420 1.70 19.63 1.97
CA MET A 420 1.50 18.70 0.87
C MET A 420 1.88 19.32 -0.49
N LYS A 421 3.07 19.92 -0.56
CA LYS A 421 3.54 20.66 -1.75
C LYS A 421 4.97 20.30 -2.13
N ILE A 422 5.24 20.33 -3.42
CA ILE A 422 6.61 20.29 -3.94
C ILE A 422 7.12 21.73 -4.00
N LYS A 423 8.17 22.04 -3.22
CA LYS A 423 8.69 23.40 -3.12
C LYS A 423 9.25 23.89 -4.45
N GLY A 424 8.85 25.10 -4.85
CA GLY A 424 9.36 25.75 -6.06
C GLY A 424 8.88 25.16 -7.39
N MET A 425 7.95 24.17 -7.37
CA MET A 425 7.45 23.51 -8.58
C MET A 425 5.92 23.35 -8.59
N PRO A 426 5.15 24.44 -8.58
CA PRO A 426 3.69 24.38 -8.54
C PRO A 426 3.08 23.67 -9.76
N GLU A 427 3.80 23.61 -10.87
CA GLU A 427 3.38 22.87 -12.07
C GLU A 427 3.25 21.36 -11.81
N LEU A 428 3.83 20.83 -10.74
CA LEU A 428 3.73 19.43 -10.34
C LEU A 428 2.57 19.15 -9.37
N ASP A 429 1.84 20.15 -8.92
CA ASP A 429 0.73 19.98 -7.97
C ASP A 429 -0.38 19.08 -8.54
N SER A 430 -0.57 19.09 -9.88
CA SER A 430 -1.48 18.16 -10.56
C SER A 430 -1.09 16.69 -10.44
N LEU A 431 0.14 16.36 -10.06
CA LEU A 431 0.58 15.00 -9.79
C LEU A 431 0.36 14.59 -8.32
N ILE A 432 0.20 15.59 -7.44
CA ILE A 432 -0.16 15.36 -6.03
C ILE A 432 -1.64 15.02 -5.91
N LYS A 433 -2.49 15.74 -6.65
CA LYS A 433 -3.93 15.51 -6.79
C LYS A 433 -4.27 15.45 -8.28
N GLU A 434 -4.33 14.25 -8.83
CA GLU A 434 -4.66 14.05 -10.25
C GLU A 434 -6.14 14.32 -10.52
N PRO A 435 -6.49 14.84 -11.72
CA PRO A 435 -7.88 15.01 -12.11
C PRO A 435 -8.63 13.67 -12.13
N THR A 436 -9.88 13.70 -11.72
CA THR A 436 -10.77 12.54 -11.64
C THR A 436 -11.94 12.73 -12.59
N ASN A 437 -12.40 11.65 -13.26
CA ASN A 437 -13.61 11.67 -14.08
C ASN A 437 -14.87 11.96 -13.23
N ASN A 438 -15.86 12.65 -13.81
CA ASN A 438 -17.14 12.92 -13.18
C ASN A 438 -17.84 11.62 -12.74
N GLY A 439 -18.33 11.62 -11.49
CA GLY A 439 -18.99 10.47 -10.87
C GLY A 439 -18.03 9.47 -10.21
N TRP A 440 -16.73 9.83 -10.12
CA TRP A 440 -15.69 9.06 -9.42
C TRP A 440 -15.00 9.89 -8.34
N GLU A 441 -15.56 11.07 -8.01
CA GLU A 441 -15.06 11.94 -6.96
C GLU A 441 -15.47 11.42 -5.58
N TYR A 442 -14.52 11.31 -4.68
CA TYR A 442 -14.73 10.90 -3.30
C TYR A 442 -13.88 11.72 -2.34
N GLY A 443 -14.34 11.87 -1.10
CA GLY A 443 -13.55 12.37 0.00
C GLY A 443 -13.22 13.86 0.01
N GLU A 444 -13.79 14.67 -0.89
CA GLU A 444 -13.58 16.13 -0.91
C GLU A 444 -14.08 16.79 0.39
N ASN A 445 -15.11 16.24 1.00
CA ASN A 445 -15.68 16.68 2.26
C ASN A 445 -14.78 16.46 3.50
N LEU A 446 -13.65 15.79 3.34
CA LEU A 446 -12.68 15.53 4.42
C LEU A 446 -11.54 16.56 4.49
N TRP A 447 -11.56 17.60 3.61
CA TRP A 447 -10.50 18.62 3.50
C TRP A 447 -10.93 20.04 3.87
#